data_104776e5e71a6c450da70ab0cfeadacc
#
_entry.id   104776e5e71a6c450da70ab0cfeadacc
#
_cell.length_a   1.000
_cell.length_b   1.000
_cell.length_c   1.000
_cell.angle_alpha   90.00
_cell.angle_beta   90.00
_cell.angle_gamma   90.00
#
_symmetry.space_group_name_H-M   'P 1'
#
loop_
_entity.id
_entity.type
_entity.pdbx_description
1 polymer ?
#
loop_
_entity_poly.entity_id
_entity_poly.type
_entity_poly.pdbx_seq_one_letter_code
_entity_poly.pdbx_strand_id
1 'polypeptide(L)'
;MRRITILLLVATLSVTAFGAAAQEEKVLVVGMAEDYTGLDPHRAYEPGGSLIHKSVYDTLVTFPSDSVSEILPSLAESWDISEDGLVYTFHLRDDAIFSNGDPLTAEDVVFSFNRMKNLKDNPSFLADTIASVEAADDLTFVLTLSNPDPAILAKLVFDAFSVVNAEVVRGQGGTDTEDAAEIDTAELWFNDNSAGTGPYVVESYEPTVQTVMVRNPNYSWGEPPYFDRIIIRNLLEAATQKLALEAGDIQLAMDITADQLPAFEANEAIGVFSTQSDTLIFLLMNQDPEIGGVVSDQTVQLAIRYAIDYEGLRLLSGVGTNTPAAMVPIGFAGALDPSEGLTRDLDHARELLTEAGYADGFEIDLRYPDFTYIGTVFGLVAQKVQADLAEVGITANLVPEELQLSLEAYRAGQHGFGLWLWNPDYQDTLDYVEFLPEGVVGNRANWTDENADQEILDLRDAVKVETDPDVRNELFREIQIYEMESGPFVPLFQPGVHFAYDANLQGFNYHGQWRADLTLLGFE
;
A
#
# COMPACT_ATOMS: atom_id res chain seq x y z
N MET A 1 -58.68 56.85 59.76
CA MET A 1 -58.56 55.75 58.82
C MET A 1 -57.55 56.18 57.73
N ARG A 2 -56.30 55.71 57.86
CA ARG A 2 -55.22 55.97 56.89
C ARG A 2 -55.07 54.75 55.98
N ARG A 3 -55.32 54.93 54.70
CA ARG A 3 -55.08 53.91 53.66
C ARG A 3 -53.58 53.95 53.29
N ILE A 4 -52.87 52.85 53.51
CA ILE A 4 -51.48 52.66 53.05
C ILE A 4 -51.57 51.98 51.71
N THR A 5 -51.08 52.65 50.66
CA THR A 5 -50.96 52.06 49.33
C THR A 5 -49.56 51.45 49.20
N ILE A 6 -49.48 50.14 49.08
CA ILE A 6 -48.24 49.41 48.81
C ILE A 6 -48.02 49.39 47.31
N LEU A 7 -46.94 50.03 46.84
CA LEU A 7 -46.43 49.90 45.44
C LEU A 7 -45.60 48.65 45.36
N LEU A 8 -46.05 47.65 44.57
CA LEU A 8 -45.21 46.50 44.21
C LEU A 8 -44.35 46.92 42.98
N LEU A 9 -43.03 46.96 43.22
CA LEU A 9 -42.04 47.11 42.13
C LEU A 9 -41.73 45.71 41.57
N VAL A 10 -42.23 45.43 40.34
CA VAL A 10 -41.83 44.19 39.64
C VAL A 10 -40.55 44.47 38.88
N ALA A 11 -39.45 43.96 39.35
CA ALA A 11 -38.18 43.98 38.61
C ALA A 11 -38.18 42.79 37.62
N THR A 12 -38.37 43.09 36.37
CA THR A 12 -38.17 42.15 35.25
C THR A 12 -36.66 41.94 35.03
N LEU A 13 -36.12 40.82 35.51
CA LEU A 13 -34.79 40.33 35.14
C LEU A 13 -34.91 39.78 33.70
N SER A 14 -34.39 40.54 32.72
CA SER A 14 -34.17 40.01 31.37
C SER A 14 -32.90 39.15 31.39
N VAL A 15 -33.07 37.83 31.45
CA VAL A 15 -31.99 36.87 31.24
C VAL A 15 -31.80 36.79 29.70
N THR A 16 -30.80 37.50 29.18
CA THR A 16 -30.29 37.28 27.84
C THR A 16 -29.53 35.96 27.87
N ALA A 17 -30.20 34.86 27.52
CA ALA A 17 -29.54 33.62 27.17
C ALA A 17 -28.73 33.87 25.88
N PHE A 18 -27.43 34.02 26.01
CA PHE A 18 -26.51 33.78 24.89
C PHE A 18 -26.60 32.28 24.61
N GLY A 19 -27.46 31.90 23.70
CA GLY A 19 -27.40 30.62 23.07
C GLY A 19 -26.12 30.61 22.21
N ALA A 20 -25.03 30.02 22.70
CA ALA A 20 -24.01 29.51 21.81
C ALA A 20 -24.75 28.48 20.93
N ALA A 21 -25.00 28.81 19.67
CA ALA A 21 -25.38 27.80 18.70
C ALA A 21 -24.26 26.74 18.74
N ALA A 22 -24.55 25.55 19.23
CA ALA A 22 -23.63 24.43 19.11
C ALA A 22 -23.39 24.30 17.60
N GLN A 23 -22.17 24.51 17.15
CA GLN A 23 -21.79 24.25 15.76
C GLN A 23 -22.05 22.77 15.54
N GLU A 24 -22.81 22.44 14.50
CA GLU A 24 -23.09 21.05 14.16
C GLU A 24 -21.78 20.34 13.87
N GLU A 25 -21.55 19.19 14.51
CA GLU A 25 -20.33 18.39 14.35
C GLU A 25 -20.23 17.93 12.89
N LYS A 26 -19.12 18.22 12.23
CA LYS A 26 -18.86 17.78 10.86
C LYS A 26 -18.30 16.36 10.90
N VAL A 27 -19.08 15.40 10.42
CA VAL A 27 -18.75 13.97 10.44
C VAL A 27 -18.56 13.46 9.03
N LEU A 28 -17.45 12.75 8.81
CA LEU A 28 -17.21 11.92 7.62
C LEU A 28 -17.46 10.46 7.98
N VAL A 29 -18.29 9.77 7.22
CA VAL A 29 -18.47 8.32 7.36
C VAL A 29 -17.96 7.64 6.11
N VAL A 30 -16.97 6.76 6.29
CA VAL A 30 -16.32 5.97 5.23
C VAL A 30 -16.79 4.52 5.32
N GLY A 31 -17.18 3.92 4.22
CA GLY A 31 -17.42 2.48 4.10
C GLY A 31 -16.19 1.80 3.50
N MET A 32 -15.65 0.81 4.18
CA MET A 32 -14.46 0.08 3.76
C MET A 32 -14.55 -1.37 4.24
N ALA A 33 -14.03 -2.32 3.46
CA ALA A 33 -13.77 -3.66 3.94
C ALA A 33 -12.53 -3.62 4.85
N GLU A 34 -12.71 -3.99 6.12
CA GLU A 34 -11.62 -4.01 7.11
C GLU A 34 -10.69 -5.19 6.85
N ASP A 35 -9.41 -4.93 6.77
CA ASP A 35 -8.35 -5.91 6.57
C ASP A 35 -7.26 -5.86 7.67
N TYR A 36 -7.42 -4.99 8.69
CA TYR A 36 -6.47 -4.82 9.80
C TYR A 36 -7.03 -5.41 11.10
N THR A 37 -6.15 -5.81 12.01
CA THR A 37 -6.47 -6.49 13.27
C THR A 37 -6.15 -5.67 14.53
N GLY A 38 -5.52 -4.50 14.36
CA GLY A 38 -5.13 -3.59 15.42
C GLY A 38 -4.67 -2.25 14.89
N LEU A 39 -4.44 -1.30 15.78
CA LEU A 39 -4.05 0.09 15.44
C LEU A 39 -2.68 0.50 15.99
N ASP A 40 -1.84 -0.45 16.43
CA ASP A 40 -0.44 -0.17 16.78
C ASP A 40 0.35 0.10 15.47
N PRO A 41 0.83 1.34 15.22
CA PRO A 41 1.45 1.67 13.95
C PRO A 41 2.72 0.86 13.69
N HIS A 42 3.49 0.50 14.72
CA HIS A 42 4.75 -0.24 14.57
C HIS A 42 4.56 -1.74 14.26
N ARG A 43 3.31 -2.24 14.26
CA ARG A 43 2.91 -3.59 13.84
C ARG A 43 2.11 -3.60 12.54
N ALA A 44 1.78 -2.40 12.05
CA ALA A 44 0.94 -2.21 10.88
C ALA A 44 1.62 -2.68 9.59
N TYR A 45 0.85 -3.38 8.77
CA TYR A 45 1.29 -3.85 7.47
C TYR A 45 0.16 -3.91 6.43
N GLU A 46 -1.09 -3.85 6.88
CA GLU A 46 -2.26 -3.95 6.04
C GLU A 46 -2.69 -2.56 5.52
N PRO A 47 -3.04 -2.42 4.21
CA PRO A 47 -3.37 -1.12 3.60
C PRO A 47 -4.55 -0.37 4.25
N GLY A 48 -5.52 -1.08 4.83
CA GLY A 48 -6.62 -0.46 5.56
C GLY A 48 -6.19 0.21 6.86
N GLY A 49 -5.19 -0.35 7.55
CA GLY A 49 -4.55 0.27 8.71
C GLY A 49 -3.83 1.57 8.34
N SER A 50 -3.13 1.58 7.21
CA SER A 50 -2.40 2.75 6.71
C SER A 50 -3.30 3.98 6.46
N LEU A 51 -4.57 3.78 6.05
CA LEU A 51 -5.57 4.84 5.93
C LEU A 51 -5.81 5.58 7.26
N ILE A 52 -5.84 4.82 8.37
CA ILE A 52 -6.05 5.36 9.71
C ILE A 52 -4.76 6.00 10.22
N HIS A 53 -3.63 5.30 10.08
CA HIS A 53 -2.33 5.76 10.56
C HIS A 53 -1.93 7.08 9.90
N LYS A 54 -2.19 7.26 8.59
CA LYS A 54 -1.97 8.53 7.88
C LYS A 54 -2.74 9.71 8.48
N SER A 55 -3.89 9.46 9.10
CA SER A 55 -4.70 10.50 9.75
C SER A 55 -4.25 10.82 11.18
N VAL A 56 -3.55 9.89 11.85
CA VAL A 56 -3.26 9.91 13.29
C VAL A 56 -1.79 10.16 13.59
N TYR A 57 -0.91 9.70 12.71
CA TYR A 57 0.54 9.75 12.89
C TYR A 57 1.21 10.45 11.70
N ASP A 58 2.41 10.93 11.95
CA ASP A 58 3.31 11.43 10.94
C ASP A 58 4.64 10.64 10.97
N THR A 59 5.28 10.58 9.80
CA THR A 59 6.62 10.02 9.59
C THR A 59 7.63 11.14 9.38
N LEU A 60 8.93 10.84 9.31
CA LEU A 60 9.97 11.86 9.06
C LEU A 60 9.80 12.55 7.71
N VAL A 61 9.43 11.78 6.70
CA VAL A 61 9.22 12.22 5.31
C VAL A 61 7.90 11.65 4.80
N THR A 62 7.34 12.23 3.75
CA THR A 62 6.04 11.79 3.19
C THR A 62 6.08 11.83 1.66
N PHE A 63 5.02 11.32 1.02
CA PHE A 63 4.73 11.53 -0.39
C PHE A 63 3.72 12.65 -0.60
N PRO A 64 3.63 13.25 -1.82
CA PRO A 64 2.45 14.00 -2.24
C PRO A 64 1.18 13.14 -2.13
N SER A 65 0.02 13.77 -2.01
CA SER A 65 -1.27 13.04 -1.85
C SER A 65 -1.71 12.24 -3.08
N ASP A 66 -1.10 12.46 -4.23
CA ASP A 66 -1.47 11.89 -5.53
C ASP A 66 -0.31 11.22 -6.29
N SER A 67 0.85 11.06 -5.65
CA SER A 67 2.06 10.54 -6.30
C SER A 67 2.98 9.86 -5.29
N VAL A 68 3.74 8.88 -5.75
CA VAL A 68 4.84 8.22 -5.02
C VAL A 68 6.22 8.55 -5.60
N SER A 69 6.30 9.51 -6.51
CA SER A 69 7.52 9.79 -7.27
C SER A 69 8.48 10.79 -6.61
N GLU A 70 8.07 11.44 -5.53
CA GLU A 70 8.86 12.48 -4.85
C GLU A 70 8.73 12.32 -3.33
N ILE A 71 9.86 12.45 -2.62
CA ILE A 71 9.89 12.48 -1.15
C ILE A 71 9.78 13.93 -0.68
N LEU A 72 8.81 14.20 0.16
CA LEU A 72 8.55 15.52 0.75
C LEU A 72 8.91 15.55 2.23
N PRO A 73 9.31 16.74 2.77
CA PRO A 73 9.40 16.98 4.20
C PRO A 73 8.09 16.69 4.96
N SER A 74 8.19 16.14 6.19
CA SER A 74 7.08 15.95 7.13
C SER A 74 7.52 16.38 8.53
N LEU A 75 7.76 15.45 9.47
CA LEU A 75 8.35 15.80 10.77
C LEU A 75 9.80 16.26 10.67
N ALA A 76 10.53 15.84 9.63
CA ALA A 76 11.80 16.44 9.26
C ALA A 76 11.57 17.56 8.23
N GLU A 77 12.04 18.78 8.49
CA GLU A 77 12.00 19.90 7.55
C GLU A 77 13.04 19.76 6.43
N SER A 78 14.14 19.05 6.72
CA SER A 78 15.24 18.76 5.79
C SER A 78 16.09 17.60 6.30
N TRP A 79 16.95 17.10 5.42
CA TRP A 79 17.95 16.09 5.76
C TRP A 79 19.21 16.24 4.94
N ASP A 80 20.34 15.82 5.52
CA ASP A 80 21.64 15.73 4.89
C ASP A 80 22.04 14.26 4.72
N ILE A 81 22.67 13.91 3.60
CA ILE A 81 23.14 12.56 3.30
C ILE A 81 24.67 12.62 3.16
N SER A 82 25.39 11.71 3.83
CA SER A 82 26.84 11.59 3.70
C SER A 82 27.26 11.16 2.28
N GLU A 83 28.49 11.49 1.87
CA GLU A 83 29.00 11.17 0.52
C GLU A 83 28.97 9.67 0.19
N ASP A 84 29.04 8.81 1.19
CA ASP A 84 28.98 7.34 1.06
C ASP A 84 27.55 6.78 1.12
N GLY A 85 26.53 7.65 1.30
CA GLY A 85 25.13 7.25 1.37
C GLY A 85 24.75 6.46 2.63
N LEU A 86 25.62 6.44 3.66
CA LEU A 86 25.39 5.61 4.85
C LEU A 86 24.82 6.37 6.05
N VAL A 87 24.95 7.69 6.10
CA VAL A 87 24.49 8.50 7.24
C VAL A 87 23.50 9.55 6.74
N TYR A 88 22.31 9.52 7.34
CA TYR A 88 21.25 10.50 7.10
C TYR A 88 21.05 11.31 8.38
N THR A 89 21.17 12.63 8.28
CA THR A 89 20.94 13.56 9.40
C THR A 89 19.67 14.34 9.13
N PHE A 90 18.61 14.04 9.89
CA PHE A 90 17.31 14.70 9.77
C PHE A 90 17.21 15.87 10.75
N HIS A 91 16.75 17.02 10.27
CA HIS A 91 16.47 18.22 11.05
C HIS A 91 14.96 18.29 11.30
N LEU A 92 14.56 18.05 12.54
CA LEU A 92 13.14 18.00 12.92
C LEU A 92 12.56 19.42 13.06
N ARG A 93 11.26 19.54 12.77
CA ARG A 93 10.52 20.78 12.99
C ARG A 93 10.31 21.05 14.48
N ASP A 94 10.30 22.31 14.87
CA ASP A 94 10.16 22.74 16.25
C ASP A 94 8.71 23.08 16.67
N ASP A 95 7.76 23.04 15.72
CA ASP A 95 6.35 23.36 15.91
C ASP A 95 5.44 22.11 16.00
N ALA A 96 5.98 20.89 15.79
CA ALA A 96 5.21 19.67 15.95
C ALA A 96 5.04 19.30 17.43
N ILE A 97 3.79 19.04 17.83
CA ILE A 97 3.44 18.57 19.16
C ILE A 97 2.55 17.34 19.07
N PHE A 98 2.70 16.43 20.01
CA PHE A 98 1.85 15.25 20.14
C PHE A 98 0.43 15.60 20.59
N SER A 99 -0.49 14.66 20.41
CA SER A 99 -1.90 14.82 20.76
C SER A 99 -2.15 15.13 22.24
N ASN A 100 -1.22 14.78 23.13
CA ASN A 100 -1.25 15.12 24.56
C ASN A 100 -0.69 16.52 24.88
N GLY A 101 -0.10 17.22 23.91
CA GLY A 101 0.49 18.56 24.05
C GLY A 101 2.00 18.59 24.30
N ASP A 102 2.68 17.45 24.38
CA ASP A 102 4.13 17.39 24.52
C ASP A 102 4.82 17.73 23.19
N PRO A 103 5.99 18.40 23.20
CA PRO A 103 6.75 18.67 21.99
C PRO A 103 7.36 17.38 21.43
N LEU A 104 7.47 17.31 20.10
CA LEU A 104 8.26 16.28 19.41
C LEU A 104 9.74 16.47 19.70
N THR A 105 10.46 15.36 19.94
CA THR A 105 11.91 15.33 20.06
C THR A 105 12.55 14.19 19.25
N ALA A 106 13.87 14.29 18.99
CA ALA A 106 14.60 13.23 18.31
C ALA A 106 14.64 11.92 19.12
N GLU A 107 14.50 11.97 20.44
CA GLU A 107 14.38 10.78 21.31
C GLU A 107 13.08 9.99 21.03
N ASP A 108 11.98 10.67 20.66
CA ASP A 108 10.74 10.00 20.27
C ASP A 108 10.92 9.25 18.94
N VAL A 109 11.70 9.82 18.01
CA VAL A 109 12.05 9.16 16.75
C VAL A 109 12.93 7.94 17.01
N VAL A 110 13.97 8.07 17.85
CA VAL A 110 14.84 6.93 18.25
C VAL A 110 14.02 5.81 18.89
N PHE A 111 13.13 6.15 19.81
CA PHE A 111 12.22 5.16 20.43
C PHE A 111 11.36 4.46 19.38
N SER A 112 10.73 5.21 18.48
CA SER A 112 9.80 4.68 17.49
C SER A 112 10.49 3.70 16.53
N PHE A 113 11.64 4.07 16.01
CA PHE A 113 12.42 3.24 15.08
C PHE A 113 12.96 1.97 15.74
N ASN A 114 13.54 2.09 16.95
CA ASN A 114 14.01 0.93 17.69
C ASN A 114 12.86 0.01 18.10
N ARG A 115 11.72 0.55 18.56
CA ARG A 115 10.55 -0.25 18.90
C ARG A 115 10.07 -1.02 17.69
N MET A 116 9.83 -0.38 16.54
CA MET A 116 9.39 -1.02 15.31
C MET A 116 10.34 -2.15 14.90
N LYS A 117 11.63 -1.90 14.85
CA LYS A 117 12.66 -2.89 14.50
C LYS A 117 12.69 -4.07 15.49
N ASN A 118 12.61 -3.80 16.80
CA ASN A 118 12.78 -4.80 17.85
C ASN A 118 11.52 -5.58 18.21
N LEU A 119 10.34 -5.13 17.76
CA LEU A 119 9.10 -5.92 17.81
C LEU A 119 9.17 -7.16 16.92
N LYS A 120 9.96 -7.13 15.85
CA LYS A 120 10.16 -8.23 14.90
C LYS A 120 8.86 -8.75 14.27
N ASP A 121 7.85 -7.87 14.18
CA ASP A 121 6.64 -8.12 13.41
C ASP A 121 6.84 -7.89 11.91
N ASN A 122 5.81 -8.13 11.11
CA ASN A 122 5.90 -8.06 9.65
C ASN A 122 6.67 -6.86 9.10
N PRO A 123 6.43 -5.59 9.53
CA PRO A 123 7.11 -4.45 8.92
C PRO A 123 8.59 -4.30 9.33
N SER A 124 9.10 -5.09 10.29
CA SER A 124 10.46 -4.92 10.82
C SER A 124 11.57 -5.11 9.78
N PHE A 125 11.32 -5.87 8.71
CA PHE A 125 12.28 -6.06 7.61
C PHE A 125 12.62 -4.74 6.89
N LEU A 126 11.72 -3.75 6.90
CA LEU A 126 11.98 -2.42 6.33
C LEU A 126 13.16 -1.71 7.02
N ALA A 127 13.48 -2.12 8.26
CA ALA A 127 14.61 -1.59 9.05
C ALA A 127 15.90 -2.45 8.96
N ASP A 128 15.96 -3.46 8.11
CA ASP A 128 17.10 -4.40 8.06
C ASP A 128 18.42 -3.72 7.69
N THR A 129 18.36 -2.69 6.86
CA THR A 129 19.54 -1.88 6.48
C THR A 129 19.92 -0.85 7.54
N ILE A 130 19.08 -0.59 8.56
CA ILE A 130 19.36 0.37 9.62
C ILE A 130 20.30 -0.24 10.66
N ALA A 131 21.55 0.24 10.70
CA ALA A 131 22.55 -0.18 11.66
C ALA A 131 22.33 0.44 13.03
N SER A 132 22.07 1.76 13.08
CA SER A 132 21.83 2.49 14.33
C SER A 132 21.03 3.77 14.10
N VAL A 133 20.35 4.21 15.15
CA VAL A 133 19.66 5.51 15.23
C VAL A 133 20.09 6.25 16.48
N GLU A 134 20.23 7.58 16.41
CA GLU A 134 20.74 8.41 17.49
C GLU A 134 20.06 9.79 17.48
N ALA A 135 19.74 10.32 18.67
CA ALA A 135 19.38 11.71 18.88
C ALA A 135 20.65 12.51 19.18
N ALA A 136 21.13 13.28 18.23
CA ALA A 136 22.33 14.11 18.40
C ALA A 136 22.03 15.33 19.31
N ASP A 137 20.83 15.85 19.23
CA ASP A 137 20.19 16.83 20.12
C ASP A 137 18.67 16.70 20.02
N ASP A 138 17.91 17.60 20.67
CA ASP A 138 16.44 17.52 20.76
C ASP A 138 15.74 17.54 19.38
N LEU A 139 16.35 18.15 18.36
CA LEU A 139 15.77 18.33 17.01
C LEU A 139 16.64 17.74 15.90
N THR A 140 17.69 16.98 16.22
CA THR A 140 18.57 16.36 15.25
C THR A 140 18.61 14.86 15.43
N PHE A 141 18.01 14.12 14.49
CA PHE A 141 17.99 12.67 14.43
C PHE A 141 19.00 12.17 13.38
N VAL A 142 19.81 11.19 13.75
CA VAL A 142 20.83 10.58 12.88
C VAL A 142 20.49 9.10 12.67
N LEU A 143 20.35 8.72 11.40
CA LEU A 143 20.16 7.35 10.93
C LEU A 143 21.46 6.88 10.26
N THR A 144 22.00 5.74 10.68
CA THR A 144 23.16 5.11 10.04
C THR A 144 22.77 3.76 9.45
N LEU A 145 23.12 3.55 8.18
CA LEU A 145 22.86 2.32 7.45
C LEU A 145 24.08 1.39 7.50
N SER A 146 23.83 0.08 7.43
CA SER A 146 24.89 -0.95 7.30
C SER A 146 25.44 -1.03 5.89
N ASN A 147 24.63 -0.73 4.90
CA ASN A 147 24.93 -0.67 3.46
C ASN A 147 24.12 0.45 2.84
N PRO A 148 24.54 1.02 1.70
CA PRO A 148 23.69 1.96 0.97
C PRO A 148 22.31 1.33 0.66
N ASP A 149 21.26 2.08 0.89
CA ASP A 149 19.87 1.69 0.60
C ASP A 149 19.20 2.83 -0.16
N PRO A 150 19.16 2.78 -1.48
CA PRO A 150 18.56 3.83 -2.30
C PRO A 150 17.07 4.07 -2.04
N ALA A 151 16.36 3.10 -1.49
CA ALA A 151 14.93 3.18 -1.15
C ALA A 151 14.68 3.63 0.30
N ILE A 152 15.69 3.89 1.12
CA ILE A 152 15.49 4.16 2.55
C ILE A 152 14.48 5.27 2.80
N LEU A 153 14.54 6.39 2.06
CA LEU A 153 13.59 7.48 2.25
C LEU A 153 12.15 7.07 1.91
N ALA A 154 11.94 6.26 0.88
CA ALA A 154 10.61 5.72 0.54
C ALA A 154 10.11 4.74 1.61
N LYS A 155 10.99 3.90 2.16
CA LYS A 155 10.67 3.01 3.29
C LYS A 155 10.26 3.81 4.53
N LEU A 156 10.93 4.95 4.80
CA LEU A 156 10.61 5.82 5.93
C LEU A 156 9.24 6.53 5.82
N VAL A 157 8.59 6.49 4.66
CA VAL A 157 7.19 6.95 4.51
C VAL A 157 6.19 5.92 4.99
N PHE A 158 6.59 4.63 5.06
CA PHE A 158 5.69 3.57 5.50
C PHE A 158 5.23 3.82 6.95
N ASP A 159 3.97 3.59 7.22
CA ASP A 159 3.32 3.92 8.50
C ASP A 159 3.91 3.18 9.72
N ALA A 160 4.62 2.06 9.52
CA ALA A 160 5.40 1.43 10.60
C ALA A 160 6.54 2.32 11.13
N PHE A 161 7.00 3.33 10.38
CA PHE A 161 7.93 4.35 10.85
C PHE A 161 7.24 5.60 11.44
N SER A 162 5.95 5.51 11.76
CA SER A 162 5.23 6.56 12.47
C SER A 162 5.94 6.94 13.76
N VAL A 163 6.04 8.24 14.04
CA VAL A 163 6.65 8.71 15.27
C VAL A 163 5.60 8.80 16.38
N VAL A 164 5.86 8.13 17.50
CA VAL A 164 4.98 8.11 18.66
C VAL A 164 5.64 8.79 19.87
N ASN A 165 4.83 9.35 20.77
CA ASN A 165 5.33 9.89 22.05
C ASN A 165 5.90 8.76 22.91
N ALA A 166 7.23 8.75 23.06
CA ALA A 166 7.96 7.69 23.75
C ALA A 166 7.56 7.55 25.23
N GLU A 167 7.32 8.67 25.93
CA GLU A 167 6.95 8.66 27.36
C GLU A 167 5.57 8.01 27.55
N VAL A 168 4.60 8.39 26.70
CA VAL A 168 3.25 7.82 26.73
C VAL A 168 3.29 6.32 26.47
N VAL A 169 3.97 5.88 25.40
CA VAL A 169 3.98 4.47 24.98
C VAL A 169 4.74 3.62 26.02
N ARG A 170 5.88 4.10 26.55
CA ARG A 170 6.58 3.43 27.65
C ARG A 170 5.68 3.30 28.90
N GLY A 171 4.88 4.33 29.20
CA GLY A 171 3.89 4.30 30.28
C GLY A 171 2.80 3.22 30.12
N GLN A 172 2.58 2.73 28.91
CA GLN A 172 1.62 1.67 28.56
C GLN A 172 2.29 0.29 28.36
N GLY A 173 3.57 0.17 28.71
CA GLY A 173 4.33 -1.07 28.60
C GLY A 173 5.04 -1.28 27.26
N GLY A 174 5.11 -0.23 26.43
CA GLY A 174 5.92 -0.24 25.22
C GLY A 174 7.41 -0.15 25.52
N THR A 175 8.24 -0.79 24.70
CA THR A 175 9.69 -0.79 24.86
C THR A 175 10.41 -0.82 23.51
N ASP A 176 11.56 -0.17 23.47
CA ASP A 176 12.44 -0.08 22.30
C ASP A 176 13.71 -0.96 22.42
N THR A 177 13.78 -1.81 23.45
CA THR A 177 14.91 -2.71 23.73
C THR A 177 14.91 -3.94 22.80
N GLU A 178 16.05 -4.62 22.66
CA GLU A 178 16.23 -5.79 21.76
C GLU A 178 15.26 -6.95 22.04
N ASP A 179 14.72 -7.01 23.25
CA ASP A 179 13.75 -8.00 23.70
C ASP A 179 12.28 -7.52 23.59
N ALA A 180 12.01 -6.41 22.88
CA ALA A 180 10.66 -5.86 22.71
C ALA A 180 9.65 -6.89 22.18
N ALA A 181 10.06 -7.78 21.26
CA ALA A 181 9.22 -8.86 20.74
C ALA A 181 8.63 -9.76 21.86
N GLU A 182 9.29 -9.87 23.01
CA GLU A 182 8.88 -10.73 24.13
C GLU A 182 8.16 -9.97 25.25
N ILE A 183 8.46 -8.68 25.42
CA ILE A 183 8.04 -7.94 26.62
C ILE A 183 7.17 -6.70 26.37
N ASP A 184 7.08 -6.22 25.10
CA ASP A 184 6.20 -5.10 24.74
C ASP A 184 4.73 -5.50 24.90
N THR A 185 3.96 -4.68 25.60
CA THR A 185 2.54 -4.92 25.89
C THR A 185 1.63 -3.75 25.51
N ALA A 186 2.15 -2.78 24.75
CA ALA A 186 1.40 -1.58 24.41
C ALA A 186 0.37 -1.79 23.29
N GLU A 187 0.43 -2.89 22.52
CA GLU A 187 -0.40 -3.15 21.32
C GLU A 187 -1.88 -2.87 21.55
N LEU A 188 -2.48 -3.47 22.58
CA LEU A 188 -3.93 -3.32 22.82
C LEU A 188 -4.32 -1.90 23.27
N TRP A 189 -3.40 -1.14 23.83
CA TRP A 189 -3.67 0.24 24.20
C TRP A 189 -3.94 1.14 22.99
N PHE A 190 -3.25 0.88 21.87
CA PHE A 190 -3.43 1.63 20.62
C PHE A 190 -4.81 1.46 19.99
N ASN A 191 -5.57 0.43 20.33
CA ASN A 191 -6.92 0.23 19.81
C ASN A 191 -7.93 1.30 20.28
N ASP A 192 -7.70 1.89 21.44
CA ASP A 192 -8.57 2.93 22.01
C ASP A 192 -7.85 4.27 22.22
N ASN A 193 -6.59 4.36 21.76
CA ASN A 193 -5.74 5.53 22.01
C ASN A 193 -4.75 5.74 20.87
N SER A 194 -4.18 6.92 20.83
CA SER A 194 -3.08 7.24 19.93
C SER A 194 -2.06 8.15 20.60
N ALA A 195 -0.82 8.09 20.14
CA ALA A 195 0.30 8.87 20.65
C ALA A 195 1.04 9.60 19.52
N GLY A 196 0.33 10.01 18.48
CA GLY A 196 0.87 10.66 17.28
C GLY A 196 0.77 12.16 17.31
N THR A 197 1.30 12.77 16.25
CA THR A 197 1.30 14.22 15.97
C THR A 197 0.23 14.63 14.97
N GLY A 198 -0.46 13.66 14.35
CA GLY A 198 -1.38 13.87 13.24
C GLY A 198 -2.65 14.67 13.59
N PRO A 199 -3.44 15.06 12.58
CA PRO A 199 -4.62 15.92 12.75
C PRO A 199 -5.82 15.23 13.42
N TYR A 200 -5.79 13.91 13.59
CA TYR A 200 -6.81 13.13 14.31
C TYR A 200 -6.19 12.29 15.42
N VAL A 201 -7.05 11.85 16.35
CA VAL A 201 -6.74 10.88 17.41
C VAL A 201 -7.78 9.77 17.38
N VAL A 202 -7.36 8.54 17.68
CA VAL A 202 -8.27 7.40 17.81
C VAL A 202 -9.15 7.62 19.05
N GLU A 203 -10.47 7.54 18.89
CA GLU A 203 -11.44 7.55 19.98
C GLU A 203 -11.84 6.11 20.35
N SER A 204 -12.03 5.24 19.37
CA SER A 204 -12.35 3.83 19.59
C SER A 204 -12.10 2.98 18.35
N TYR A 205 -11.75 1.72 18.56
CA TYR A 205 -11.74 0.66 17.56
C TYR A 205 -12.59 -0.51 18.04
N GLU A 206 -13.65 -0.79 17.31
CA GLU A 206 -14.50 -1.96 17.50
C GLU A 206 -14.22 -2.96 16.37
N PRO A 207 -13.41 -4.02 16.59
CA PRO A 207 -13.01 -4.96 15.55
C PRO A 207 -14.20 -5.48 14.73
N THR A 208 -14.08 -5.50 13.43
CA THR A 208 -15.11 -5.90 12.45
C THR A 208 -16.36 -5.01 12.41
N VAL A 209 -16.40 -3.91 13.14
CA VAL A 209 -17.55 -2.98 13.19
C VAL A 209 -17.17 -1.60 12.67
N GLN A 210 -16.28 -0.91 13.37
CA GLN A 210 -15.86 0.46 12.99
C GLN A 210 -14.62 0.93 13.74
N THR A 211 -13.93 1.92 13.15
CA THR A 211 -12.95 2.76 13.81
C THR A 211 -13.45 4.20 13.85
N VAL A 212 -13.32 4.87 14.99
CA VAL A 212 -13.71 6.27 15.18
C VAL A 212 -12.49 7.10 15.52
N MET A 213 -12.29 8.17 14.76
CA MET A 213 -11.27 9.18 15.00
C MET A 213 -11.93 10.54 15.24
N VAL A 214 -11.34 11.34 16.12
CA VAL A 214 -11.78 12.72 16.40
C VAL A 214 -10.63 13.68 16.14
N ARG A 215 -10.96 14.93 15.83
CA ARG A 215 -9.96 15.97 15.57
C ARG A 215 -9.01 16.10 16.77
N ASN A 216 -7.71 16.14 16.47
CA ASN A 216 -6.67 16.42 17.45
C ASN A 216 -6.72 17.93 17.82
N PRO A 217 -7.05 18.28 19.07
CA PRO A 217 -7.12 19.70 19.49
C PRO A 217 -5.76 20.39 19.54
N ASN A 218 -4.69 19.60 19.57
CA ASN A 218 -3.30 20.06 19.67
C ASN A 218 -2.55 20.02 18.34
N TYR A 219 -3.23 19.67 17.22
CA TYR A 219 -2.58 19.69 15.92
C TYR A 219 -2.06 21.09 15.57
N SER A 220 -0.76 21.21 15.28
CA SER A 220 -0.08 22.51 15.31
C SER A 220 0.66 22.91 14.03
N TRP A 221 1.06 21.94 13.19
CA TRP A 221 2.02 22.22 12.12
C TRP A 221 1.44 22.18 10.69
N GLY A 222 0.18 21.83 10.53
CA GLY A 222 -0.50 21.78 9.25
C GLY A 222 -1.85 22.51 9.26
N GLU A 223 -2.53 22.49 8.14
CA GLU A 223 -3.88 23.04 8.04
C GLU A 223 -4.87 22.18 8.85
N PRO A 224 -5.75 22.79 9.65
CA PRO A 224 -6.74 22.04 10.41
C PRO A 224 -7.68 21.26 9.47
N PRO A 225 -7.96 19.97 9.75
CA PRO A 225 -8.85 19.20 8.90
C PRO A 225 -10.29 19.73 8.94
N TYR A 226 -11.04 19.49 7.87
CA TYR A 226 -12.43 19.97 7.75
C TYR A 226 -13.39 19.28 8.71
N PHE A 227 -13.26 17.93 8.85
CA PHE A 227 -14.17 17.15 9.67
C PHE A 227 -13.74 17.17 11.15
N ASP A 228 -14.73 17.18 12.06
CA ASP A 228 -14.49 17.07 13.50
C ASP A 228 -14.33 15.60 13.93
N ARG A 229 -14.96 14.69 13.16
CA ARG A 229 -14.99 13.25 13.40
C ARG A 229 -14.97 12.47 12.09
N ILE A 230 -14.25 11.35 12.09
CA ILE A 230 -14.24 10.36 11.00
C ILE A 230 -14.68 9.02 11.58
N ILE A 231 -15.61 8.35 10.91
CA ILE A 231 -16.08 7.01 11.25
C ILE A 231 -15.81 6.11 10.05
N ILE A 232 -14.94 5.13 10.20
CA ILE A 232 -14.68 4.11 9.19
C ILE A 232 -15.51 2.89 9.58
N ARG A 233 -16.54 2.58 8.78
CA ARG A 233 -17.41 1.42 8.99
C ARG A 233 -16.92 0.21 8.23
N ASN A 234 -16.84 -0.93 8.89
CA ASN A 234 -16.55 -2.19 8.21
C ASN A 234 -17.76 -2.65 7.40
N LEU A 235 -17.70 -2.47 6.08
CA LEU A 235 -18.71 -2.88 5.11
C LEU A 235 -18.05 -3.77 4.06
N LEU A 236 -17.96 -5.08 4.33
CA LEU A 236 -17.21 -6.05 3.53
C LEU A 236 -17.66 -6.13 2.07
N GLU A 237 -18.98 -5.98 1.82
CA GLU A 237 -19.55 -6.21 0.51
C GLU A 237 -19.72 -4.88 -0.26
N ALA A 238 -19.17 -4.79 -1.47
CA ALA A 238 -19.32 -3.63 -2.35
C ALA A 238 -20.78 -3.23 -2.57
N ALA A 239 -21.69 -4.20 -2.65
CA ALA A 239 -23.14 -3.94 -2.77
C ALA A 239 -23.72 -3.24 -1.53
N THR A 240 -23.19 -3.54 -0.34
CA THR A 240 -23.59 -2.87 0.91
C THR A 240 -23.07 -1.44 0.95
N GLN A 241 -21.80 -1.23 0.55
CA GLN A 241 -21.22 0.11 0.43
C GLN A 241 -22.01 0.98 -0.56
N LYS A 242 -22.38 0.42 -1.72
CA LYS A 242 -23.23 1.09 -2.72
C LYS A 242 -24.54 1.57 -2.12
N LEU A 243 -25.28 0.67 -1.45
CA LEU A 243 -26.59 1.01 -0.86
C LEU A 243 -26.46 2.05 0.25
N ALA A 244 -25.43 1.97 1.09
CA ALA A 244 -25.16 2.93 2.15
C ALA A 244 -24.82 4.33 1.59
N LEU A 245 -24.03 4.41 0.51
CA LEU A 245 -23.72 5.67 -0.18
C LEU A 245 -24.97 6.28 -0.83
N GLU A 246 -25.78 5.50 -1.55
CA GLU A 246 -27.03 5.96 -2.15
C GLU A 246 -28.07 6.43 -1.11
N ALA A 247 -28.04 5.87 0.11
CA ALA A 247 -28.87 6.29 1.23
C ALA A 247 -28.34 7.53 1.98
N GLY A 248 -27.08 7.93 1.75
CA GLY A 248 -26.39 8.98 2.49
C GLY A 248 -25.87 8.55 3.87
N ASP A 249 -25.85 7.25 4.16
CA ASP A 249 -25.35 6.68 5.41
C ASP A 249 -23.81 6.68 5.50
N ILE A 250 -23.12 6.74 4.34
CA ILE A 250 -21.69 6.99 4.19
C ILE A 250 -21.47 8.06 3.12
N GLN A 251 -20.34 8.77 3.17
CA GLN A 251 -19.95 9.80 2.20
C GLN A 251 -18.83 9.34 1.26
N LEU A 252 -18.14 8.24 1.60
CA LEU A 252 -17.09 7.64 0.79
C LEU A 252 -17.18 6.12 0.88
N ALA A 253 -17.21 5.45 -0.28
CA ALA A 253 -17.15 4.00 -0.43
C ALA A 253 -15.80 3.63 -1.06
N MET A 254 -15.00 2.84 -0.35
CA MET A 254 -13.61 2.53 -0.69
C MET A 254 -13.46 1.27 -1.57
N ASP A 255 -14.51 0.42 -1.65
CA ASP A 255 -14.42 -0.87 -2.32
C ASP A 255 -15.61 -1.06 -3.26
N ILE A 256 -15.55 -0.42 -4.43
CA ILE A 256 -16.57 -0.48 -5.48
C ILE A 256 -16.07 -1.38 -6.61
N THR A 257 -16.96 -2.15 -7.20
CA THR A 257 -16.63 -3.01 -8.34
C THR A 257 -16.96 -2.34 -9.68
N ALA A 258 -16.24 -2.70 -10.74
CA ALA A 258 -16.39 -2.11 -12.06
C ALA A 258 -17.83 -2.21 -12.63
N ASP A 259 -18.57 -3.26 -12.32
CA ASP A 259 -19.96 -3.45 -12.75
C ASP A 259 -20.97 -2.48 -12.07
N GLN A 260 -20.59 -1.86 -10.95
CA GLN A 260 -21.40 -0.85 -10.26
C GLN A 260 -21.24 0.57 -10.84
N LEU A 261 -20.12 0.85 -11.53
CA LEU A 261 -19.80 2.18 -12.07
C LEU A 261 -20.91 2.81 -12.91
N PRO A 262 -21.55 2.09 -13.88
CA PRO A 262 -22.59 2.71 -14.69
C PRO A 262 -23.80 3.19 -13.90
N ALA A 263 -24.09 2.58 -12.75
CA ALA A 263 -25.20 2.99 -11.89
C ALA A 263 -24.85 4.27 -11.10
N PHE A 264 -23.61 4.41 -10.67
CA PHE A 264 -23.12 5.61 -9.99
C PHE A 264 -22.97 6.79 -10.96
N GLU A 265 -22.40 6.58 -12.14
CA GLU A 265 -22.26 7.60 -13.19
C GLU A 265 -23.61 8.19 -13.66
N ALA A 266 -24.69 7.42 -13.52
CA ALA A 266 -26.03 7.88 -13.82
C ALA A 266 -26.66 8.72 -12.69
N ASN A 267 -26.00 8.87 -11.53
CA ASN A 267 -26.49 9.59 -10.36
C ASN A 267 -25.65 10.85 -10.10
N GLU A 268 -26.17 12.02 -10.44
CA GLU A 268 -25.48 13.32 -10.27
C GLU A 268 -25.07 13.63 -8.80
N ALA A 269 -25.66 12.93 -7.81
CA ALA A 269 -25.31 13.12 -6.41
C ALA A 269 -24.06 12.30 -5.98
N ILE A 270 -23.51 11.47 -6.88
CA ILE A 270 -22.38 10.60 -6.57
C ILE A 270 -21.23 10.89 -7.54
N GLY A 271 -20.05 11.17 -6.99
CA GLY A 271 -18.79 11.21 -7.71
C GLY A 271 -18.18 9.81 -7.79
N VAL A 272 -17.45 9.52 -8.87
CA VAL A 272 -16.70 8.28 -9.07
C VAL A 272 -15.25 8.62 -9.38
N PHE A 273 -14.33 7.90 -8.75
CA PHE A 273 -12.91 7.94 -9.07
C PHE A 273 -12.46 6.53 -9.43
N SER A 274 -11.76 6.39 -10.55
CA SER A 274 -11.22 5.10 -11.01
C SER A 274 -9.80 5.30 -11.50
N THR A 275 -8.90 4.45 -11.04
CA THR A 275 -7.49 4.45 -11.45
C THR A 275 -6.95 3.02 -11.44
N GLN A 276 -5.72 2.82 -11.88
CA GLN A 276 -5.01 1.56 -11.67
C GLN A 276 -4.54 1.43 -10.21
N SER A 277 -4.46 0.21 -9.72
CA SER A 277 -3.76 -0.10 -8.45
C SER A 277 -2.28 -0.30 -8.69
N ASP A 278 -1.50 -0.37 -7.61
CA ASP A 278 -0.09 -0.78 -7.66
C ASP A 278 0.06 -2.31 -7.65
N THR A 279 -1.04 -3.04 -7.50
CA THR A 279 -1.06 -4.51 -7.55
C THR A 279 -0.70 -4.98 -8.95
N LEU A 280 0.22 -5.93 -9.05
CA LEU A 280 0.57 -6.61 -10.28
C LEU A 280 0.01 -8.03 -10.28
N ILE A 281 -0.79 -8.40 -11.27
CA ILE A 281 -1.21 -9.78 -11.56
C ILE A 281 -0.24 -10.36 -12.58
N PHE A 282 0.31 -11.55 -12.31
CA PHE A 282 1.35 -12.14 -13.15
C PHE A 282 1.29 -13.67 -13.19
N LEU A 283 1.93 -14.25 -14.22
CA LEU A 283 2.22 -15.69 -14.27
C LEU A 283 3.63 -15.95 -13.78
N LEU A 284 3.79 -17.06 -13.07
CA LEU A 284 5.07 -17.60 -12.62
C LEU A 284 5.36 -18.91 -13.38
N MET A 285 6.59 -19.06 -13.89
CA MET A 285 7.12 -20.23 -14.57
C MET A 285 8.38 -20.70 -13.84
N ASN A 286 8.30 -21.83 -13.14
CA ASN A 286 9.37 -22.28 -12.25
C ASN A 286 10.63 -22.68 -13.03
N GLN A 287 11.80 -22.22 -12.56
CA GLN A 287 13.10 -22.47 -13.19
C GLN A 287 13.69 -23.85 -12.84
N ASP A 288 13.20 -24.52 -11.78
CA ASP A 288 13.61 -25.90 -11.48
C ASP A 288 12.93 -26.87 -12.45
N PRO A 289 13.70 -27.63 -13.27
CA PRO A 289 13.12 -28.57 -14.22
C PRO A 289 12.31 -29.72 -13.56
N GLU A 290 12.56 -30.05 -12.29
CA GLU A 290 11.80 -31.06 -11.56
C GLU A 290 10.40 -30.57 -11.17
N ILE A 291 10.23 -29.25 -11.00
CA ILE A 291 8.98 -28.59 -10.60
C ILE A 291 8.28 -27.93 -11.80
N GLY A 292 9.01 -27.11 -12.55
CA GLY A 292 8.51 -26.38 -13.72
C GLY A 292 8.32 -27.29 -14.96
N GLY A 293 9.11 -28.37 -15.03
CA GLY A 293 9.05 -29.24 -16.21
C GLY A 293 9.30 -28.47 -17.50
N VAL A 294 8.34 -28.48 -18.42
CA VAL A 294 8.45 -27.82 -19.73
C VAL A 294 8.62 -26.29 -19.60
N VAL A 295 8.01 -25.65 -18.64
CA VAL A 295 8.09 -24.18 -18.49
C VAL A 295 9.38 -23.70 -17.84
N SER A 296 10.30 -24.58 -17.46
CA SER A 296 11.65 -24.18 -17.09
C SER A 296 12.54 -23.85 -18.29
N ASP A 297 12.09 -24.15 -19.54
CA ASP A 297 12.76 -23.79 -20.78
C ASP A 297 12.44 -22.33 -21.14
N GLN A 298 13.48 -21.49 -21.29
CA GLN A 298 13.33 -20.06 -21.59
C GLN A 298 12.61 -19.82 -22.94
N THR A 299 12.82 -20.69 -23.93
CA THR A 299 12.14 -20.58 -25.24
C THR A 299 10.63 -20.82 -25.11
N VAL A 300 10.24 -21.77 -24.23
CA VAL A 300 8.84 -22.03 -23.90
C VAL A 300 8.25 -20.84 -23.12
N GLN A 301 9.00 -20.27 -22.20
CA GLN A 301 8.57 -19.07 -21.46
C GLN A 301 8.30 -17.90 -22.40
N LEU A 302 9.18 -17.67 -23.36
CA LEU A 302 9.00 -16.61 -24.37
C LEU A 302 7.78 -16.91 -25.27
N ALA A 303 7.56 -18.16 -25.66
CA ALA A 303 6.37 -18.56 -26.41
C ALA A 303 5.07 -18.28 -25.64
N ILE A 304 5.04 -18.55 -24.33
CA ILE A 304 3.90 -18.24 -23.46
C ILE A 304 3.63 -16.74 -23.46
N ARG A 305 4.66 -15.88 -23.31
CA ARG A 305 4.50 -14.41 -23.36
C ARG A 305 3.84 -13.93 -24.65
N TYR A 306 4.25 -14.44 -25.80
CA TYR A 306 3.65 -14.08 -27.09
C TYR A 306 2.26 -14.68 -27.32
N ALA A 307 1.87 -15.73 -26.57
CA ALA A 307 0.55 -16.34 -26.68
C ALA A 307 -0.53 -15.54 -25.92
N ILE A 308 -0.19 -14.81 -24.87
CA ILE A 308 -1.14 -14.10 -23.99
C ILE A 308 -1.81 -12.92 -24.73
N ASP A 309 -3.12 -12.84 -24.61
CA ASP A 309 -3.95 -11.73 -25.05
C ASP A 309 -4.09 -10.67 -23.93
N TYR A 310 -3.08 -9.84 -23.78
CA TYR A 310 -3.01 -8.79 -22.76
C TYR A 310 -4.20 -7.82 -22.84
N GLU A 311 -4.63 -7.45 -24.05
CA GLU A 311 -5.79 -6.57 -24.22
C GLU A 311 -7.10 -7.26 -23.78
N GLY A 312 -7.25 -8.55 -24.11
CA GLY A 312 -8.40 -9.34 -23.66
C GLY A 312 -8.45 -9.47 -22.13
N LEU A 313 -7.30 -9.63 -21.46
CA LEU A 313 -7.20 -9.64 -19.99
C LEU A 313 -7.53 -8.27 -19.40
N ARG A 314 -7.00 -7.19 -19.98
CA ARG A 314 -7.31 -5.82 -19.55
C ARG A 314 -8.81 -5.52 -19.65
N LEU A 315 -9.46 -5.92 -20.74
CA LEU A 315 -10.90 -5.75 -20.94
C LEU A 315 -11.72 -6.61 -19.97
N LEU A 316 -11.25 -7.82 -19.65
CA LEU A 316 -11.90 -8.72 -18.68
C LEU A 316 -11.89 -8.12 -17.27
N SER A 317 -10.80 -7.46 -16.89
CA SER A 317 -10.63 -6.88 -15.55
C SER A 317 -11.29 -5.51 -15.38
N GLY A 318 -11.76 -4.89 -16.47
CA GLY A 318 -12.61 -3.70 -16.45
C GLY A 318 -11.87 -2.35 -16.48
N VAL A 319 -12.63 -1.31 -16.18
CA VAL A 319 -12.15 0.09 -16.21
C VAL A 319 -10.98 0.30 -15.23
N GLY A 320 -10.04 1.18 -15.57
CA GLY A 320 -8.86 1.47 -14.75
C GLY A 320 -7.74 0.44 -14.86
N THR A 321 -8.01 -0.75 -15.42
CA THR A 321 -6.99 -1.79 -15.61
C THR A 321 -6.01 -1.41 -16.73
N ASN A 322 -4.72 -1.53 -16.44
CA ASN A 322 -3.64 -1.29 -17.39
C ASN A 322 -2.67 -2.47 -17.43
N THR A 323 -1.97 -2.63 -18.56
CA THR A 323 -0.93 -3.66 -18.72
C THR A 323 0.43 -2.98 -18.68
N PRO A 324 1.29 -3.25 -17.66
CA PRO A 324 2.67 -2.76 -17.66
C PRO A 324 3.51 -3.47 -18.71
N ALA A 325 4.59 -2.85 -19.16
CA ALA A 325 5.49 -3.44 -20.16
C ALA A 325 6.26 -4.65 -19.61
N ALA A 326 6.66 -4.59 -18.34
CA ALA A 326 7.42 -5.62 -17.62
C ALA A 326 6.95 -5.70 -16.15
N MET A 327 7.77 -6.26 -15.25
CA MET A 327 7.38 -6.50 -13.86
C MET A 327 7.27 -5.22 -13.02
N VAL A 328 7.89 -4.11 -13.41
CA VAL A 328 7.74 -2.81 -12.74
C VAL A 328 6.40 -2.18 -13.13
N PRO A 329 5.50 -1.89 -12.20
CA PRO A 329 4.18 -1.33 -12.49
C PRO A 329 4.25 0.11 -13.03
N ILE A 330 3.23 0.46 -13.81
CA ILE A 330 3.02 1.83 -14.25
C ILE A 330 2.82 2.74 -13.02
N GLY A 331 3.54 3.86 -12.98
CA GLY A 331 3.50 4.82 -11.88
C GLY A 331 4.78 4.84 -11.04
N PHE A 332 5.60 3.80 -11.12
CA PHE A 332 6.91 3.76 -10.45
C PHE A 332 8.01 4.43 -11.27
N ALA A 333 9.01 5.00 -10.59
CA ALA A 333 10.17 5.60 -11.25
C ALA A 333 10.95 4.55 -12.07
N GLY A 334 11.32 4.88 -13.31
CA GLY A 334 12.02 3.94 -14.20
C GLY A 334 11.15 2.86 -14.83
N ALA A 335 9.81 2.84 -14.59
CA ALA A 335 8.91 1.96 -15.31
C ALA A 335 8.92 2.25 -16.81
N LEU A 336 8.91 1.19 -17.62
CA LEU A 336 8.79 1.30 -19.08
C LEU A 336 7.42 1.84 -19.48
N ASP A 337 7.35 2.57 -20.60
CA ASP A 337 6.05 2.93 -21.18
C ASP A 337 5.32 1.64 -21.61
N PRO A 338 4.01 1.51 -21.33
CA PRO A 338 3.23 0.33 -21.71
C PRO A 338 3.31 -0.04 -23.19
N SER A 339 3.55 0.93 -24.08
CA SER A 339 3.71 0.70 -25.52
C SER A 339 5.02 -0.01 -25.89
N GLU A 340 5.97 -0.12 -24.96
CA GLU A 340 7.24 -0.85 -25.13
C GLU A 340 7.08 -2.34 -24.80
N GLY A 341 5.98 -2.73 -24.15
CA GLY A 341 5.70 -4.11 -23.75
C GLY A 341 5.47 -5.07 -24.94
N LEU A 342 5.59 -6.35 -24.67
CA LEU A 342 5.32 -7.39 -25.67
C LEU A 342 3.87 -7.35 -26.12
N THR A 343 3.68 -7.60 -27.40
CA THR A 343 2.36 -7.75 -28.01
C THR A 343 2.13 -9.19 -28.42
N ARG A 344 0.88 -9.61 -28.37
CA ARG A 344 0.49 -10.96 -28.78
C ARG A 344 0.92 -11.28 -30.23
N ASP A 345 1.63 -12.40 -30.43
CA ASP A 345 2.01 -12.94 -31.73
C ASP A 345 1.96 -14.48 -31.71
N LEU A 346 0.82 -15.04 -32.16
CA LEU A 346 0.59 -16.49 -32.15
C LEU A 346 1.47 -17.26 -33.14
N ASP A 347 1.87 -16.64 -34.23
CA ASP A 347 2.71 -17.31 -35.21
C ASP A 347 4.13 -17.42 -34.70
N HIS A 348 4.65 -16.34 -34.06
CA HIS A 348 5.94 -16.37 -33.42
C HIS A 348 5.95 -17.32 -32.19
N ALA A 349 4.89 -17.35 -31.39
CA ALA A 349 4.75 -18.30 -30.28
C ALA A 349 4.84 -19.76 -30.75
N ARG A 350 4.20 -20.12 -31.89
CA ARG A 350 4.28 -21.46 -32.49
C ARG A 350 5.69 -21.78 -33.02
N GLU A 351 6.39 -20.80 -33.60
CA GLU A 351 7.77 -20.95 -34.07
C GLU A 351 8.67 -21.28 -32.86
N LEU A 352 8.57 -20.53 -31.77
CA LEU A 352 9.32 -20.79 -30.53
C LEU A 352 9.02 -22.17 -29.92
N LEU A 353 7.74 -22.57 -29.86
CA LEU A 353 7.37 -23.93 -29.40
C LEU A 353 7.95 -25.02 -30.30
N THR A 354 8.02 -24.79 -31.60
CA THR A 354 8.66 -25.74 -32.55
C THR A 354 10.16 -25.81 -32.31
N GLU A 355 10.84 -24.69 -32.07
CA GLU A 355 12.26 -24.61 -31.73
C GLU A 355 12.57 -25.36 -30.44
N ALA A 356 11.74 -25.17 -29.40
CA ALA A 356 11.83 -25.86 -28.12
C ALA A 356 11.48 -27.37 -28.21
N GLY A 357 11.02 -27.87 -29.38
CA GLY A 357 10.67 -29.28 -29.58
C GLY A 357 9.23 -29.66 -29.23
N TYR A 358 8.34 -28.68 -29.04
CA TYR A 358 6.94 -28.86 -28.67
C TYR A 358 5.96 -28.44 -29.80
N ALA A 359 6.30 -28.72 -31.04
CA ALA A 359 5.44 -28.41 -32.21
C ALA A 359 4.02 -29.00 -32.12
N ASP A 360 3.86 -30.15 -31.45
CA ASP A 360 2.57 -30.81 -31.20
C ASP A 360 1.87 -30.33 -29.93
N GLY A 361 2.43 -29.33 -29.22
CA GLY A 361 1.95 -28.83 -27.95
C GLY A 361 2.30 -29.73 -26.75
N PHE A 362 1.79 -29.36 -25.59
CA PHE A 362 1.97 -30.10 -24.32
C PHE A 362 0.84 -29.80 -23.34
N GLU A 363 0.77 -30.57 -22.25
CA GLU A 363 -0.15 -30.35 -21.13
C GLU A 363 0.63 -29.81 -19.93
N ILE A 364 0.02 -28.86 -19.17
CA ILE A 364 0.58 -28.30 -17.95
C ILE A 364 -0.53 -27.88 -16.98
N ASP A 365 -0.28 -28.00 -15.68
CA ASP A 365 -1.18 -27.52 -14.64
C ASP A 365 -0.94 -26.02 -14.40
N LEU A 366 -1.99 -25.19 -14.54
CA LEU A 366 -2.00 -23.80 -14.08
C LEU A 366 -2.63 -23.74 -12.69
N ARG A 367 -1.80 -23.52 -11.67
CA ARG A 367 -2.21 -23.42 -10.28
C ARG A 367 -2.53 -21.98 -9.91
N TYR A 368 -3.58 -21.77 -9.14
CA TYR A 368 -3.97 -20.43 -8.68
C TYR A 368 -4.83 -20.50 -7.43
N PRO A 369 -4.76 -19.49 -6.52
CA PRO A 369 -5.66 -19.38 -5.39
C PRO A 369 -7.09 -19.05 -5.89
N ASP A 370 -8.10 -19.79 -5.40
CA ASP A 370 -9.50 -19.55 -5.76
C ASP A 370 -10.11 -18.47 -4.87
N PHE A 371 -9.87 -17.22 -5.26
CA PHE A 371 -10.37 -16.04 -4.54
C PHE A 371 -10.61 -14.85 -5.49
N THR A 372 -11.13 -13.77 -4.92
CA THR A 372 -11.29 -12.48 -5.60
C THR A 372 -10.45 -11.43 -4.88
N TYR A 373 -9.69 -10.65 -5.64
CA TYR A 373 -8.87 -9.57 -5.11
C TYR A 373 -9.08 -8.29 -5.92
N ILE A 374 -9.41 -7.18 -5.29
CA ILE A 374 -9.72 -5.88 -5.94
C ILE A 374 -10.64 -6.08 -7.17
N GLY A 375 -11.77 -6.78 -6.97
CA GLY A 375 -12.72 -7.09 -8.04
C GLY A 375 -12.24 -8.12 -9.10
N THR A 376 -10.98 -8.53 -9.08
CA THR A 376 -10.41 -9.52 -9.99
C THR A 376 -10.69 -10.93 -9.50
N VAL A 377 -11.48 -11.69 -10.25
CA VAL A 377 -11.78 -13.12 -9.99
C VAL A 377 -10.69 -13.98 -10.64
N PHE A 378 -9.81 -14.60 -9.85
CA PHE A 378 -8.65 -15.35 -10.35
C PHE A 378 -9.04 -16.50 -11.28
N GLY A 379 -10.15 -17.19 -11.00
CA GLY A 379 -10.67 -18.25 -11.86
C GLY A 379 -11.03 -17.76 -13.29
N LEU A 380 -11.50 -16.52 -13.45
CA LEU A 380 -11.77 -15.95 -14.78
C LEU A 380 -10.47 -15.60 -15.52
N VAL A 381 -9.48 -15.07 -14.81
CA VAL A 381 -8.15 -14.80 -15.39
C VAL A 381 -7.50 -16.10 -15.84
N ALA A 382 -7.52 -17.15 -14.99
CA ALA A 382 -6.98 -18.47 -15.32
C ALA A 382 -7.67 -19.09 -16.55
N GLN A 383 -9.02 -18.96 -16.68
CA GLN A 383 -9.76 -19.42 -17.86
C GLN A 383 -9.36 -18.66 -19.14
N LYS A 384 -9.11 -17.35 -19.04
CA LYS A 384 -8.65 -16.56 -20.19
C LYS A 384 -7.23 -16.97 -20.61
N VAL A 385 -6.31 -17.14 -19.67
CA VAL A 385 -4.95 -17.65 -19.92
C VAL A 385 -5.02 -19.05 -20.55
N GLN A 386 -5.85 -19.96 -20.01
CA GLN A 386 -6.07 -21.29 -20.61
C GLN A 386 -6.51 -21.20 -22.08
N ALA A 387 -7.47 -20.31 -22.38
CA ALA A 387 -7.98 -20.14 -23.74
C ALA A 387 -6.89 -19.60 -24.70
N ASP A 388 -6.07 -18.65 -24.23
CA ASP A 388 -4.98 -18.07 -25.02
C ASP A 388 -3.90 -19.11 -25.35
N LEU A 389 -3.49 -19.89 -24.37
CA LEU A 389 -2.49 -20.94 -24.51
C LEU A 389 -2.96 -22.08 -25.43
N ALA A 390 -4.26 -22.40 -25.43
CA ALA A 390 -4.84 -23.41 -26.31
C ALA A 390 -4.69 -23.04 -27.79
N GLU A 391 -4.66 -21.77 -28.15
CA GLU A 391 -4.49 -21.33 -29.53
C GLU A 391 -3.11 -21.67 -30.11
N VAL A 392 -2.11 -21.91 -29.27
CA VAL A 392 -0.76 -22.32 -29.68
C VAL A 392 -0.47 -23.80 -29.36
N GLY A 393 -1.49 -24.58 -28.96
CA GLY A 393 -1.38 -26.01 -28.70
C GLY A 393 -1.00 -26.38 -27.26
N ILE A 394 -0.92 -25.41 -26.31
CA ILE A 394 -0.67 -25.67 -24.89
C ILE A 394 -1.99 -25.94 -24.19
N THR A 395 -2.14 -27.11 -23.57
CA THR A 395 -3.32 -27.46 -22.76
C THR A 395 -3.04 -27.15 -21.29
N ALA A 396 -3.55 -26.02 -20.80
CA ALA A 396 -3.45 -25.67 -19.39
C ALA A 396 -4.62 -26.30 -18.61
N ASN A 397 -4.30 -27.20 -17.68
CA ASN A 397 -5.27 -27.76 -16.73
C ASN A 397 -5.43 -26.80 -15.57
N LEU A 398 -6.63 -26.30 -15.33
CA LEU A 398 -6.91 -25.35 -14.24
C LEU A 398 -6.94 -26.08 -12.89
N VAL A 399 -6.10 -25.66 -11.95
CA VAL A 399 -6.00 -26.21 -10.60
C VAL A 399 -6.27 -25.11 -9.58
N PRO A 400 -7.55 -24.83 -9.25
CA PRO A 400 -7.90 -23.91 -8.17
C PRO A 400 -7.54 -24.51 -6.81
N GLU A 401 -6.97 -23.71 -5.93
CA GLU A 401 -6.52 -24.12 -4.60
C GLU A 401 -7.09 -23.18 -3.53
N GLU A 402 -7.27 -23.68 -2.31
CA GLU A 402 -7.59 -22.83 -1.16
C GLU A 402 -6.44 -21.86 -0.92
N LEU A 403 -6.74 -20.58 -0.59
CA LEU A 403 -5.76 -19.49 -0.58
C LEU A 403 -4.53 -19.78 0.32
N GLN A 404 -4.74 -20.22 1.57
CA GLN A 404 -3.61 -20.43 2.50
C GLN A 404 -2.74 -21.60 2.07
N LEU A 405 -3.35 -22.67 1.60
CA LEU A 405 -2.64 -23.84 1.10
C LEU A 405 -1.83 -23.52 -0.17
N SER A 406 -2.44 -22.76 -1.10
CA SER A 406 -1.78 -22.29 -2.31
C SER A 406 -0.60 -21.37 -1.98
N LEU A 407 -0.79 -20.45 -1.01
CA LEU A 407 0.25 -19.51 -0.57
C LEU A 407 1.46 -20.23 0.07
N GLU A 408 1.21 -21.25 0.88
CA GLU A 408 2.29 -22.08 1.45
C GLU A 408 3.10 -22.78 0.35
N ALA A 409 2.43 -23.41 -0.63
CA ALA A 409 3.08 -24.09 -1.75
C ALA A 409 3.85 -23.09 -2.65
N TYR A 410 3.26 -21.91 -2.92
CA TYR A 410 3.90 -20.85 -3.69
C TYR A 410 5.16 -20.33 -3.00
N ARG A 411 5.08 -20.01 -1.71
CA ARG A 411 6.23 -19.53 -0.91
C ARG A 411 7.35 -20.58 -0.81
N ALA A 412 6.99 -21.84 -0.86
CA ALA A 412 7.94 -22.94 -0.87
C ALA A 412 8.52 -23.28 -2.27
N GLY A 413 8.21 -22.48 -3.32
CA GLY A 413 8.67 -22.72 -4.68
C GLY A 413 8.10 -24.00 -5.34
N GLN A 414 6.92 -24.47 -4.92
CA GLN A 414 6.32 -25.72 -5.37
C GLN A 414 5.33 -25.55 -6.54
N HIS A 415 5.06 -24.32 -6.98
CA HIS A 415 4.25 -24.09 -8.17
C HIS A 415 5.12 -24.17 -9.43
N GLY A 416 4.84 -25.11 -10.34
CA GLY A 416 5.53 -25.23 -11.62
C GLY A 416 5.11 -24.12 -12.59
N PHE A 417 3.80 -23.90 -12.73
CA PHE A 417 3.19 -22.80 -13.47
C PHE A 417 2.04 -22.24 -12.66
N GLY A 418 2.10 -20.95 -12.31
CA GLY A 418 1.18 -20.34 -11.35
C GLY A 418 0.67 -18.97 -11.79
N LEU A 419 -0.55 -18.63 -11.34
CA LEU A 419 -1.13 -17.28 -11.44
C LEU A 419 -1.16 -16.66 -10.06
N TRP A 420 -0.52 -15.50 -9.90
CA TRP A 420 -0.33 -14.83 -8.61
C TRP A 420 -0.50 -13.32 -8.72
N LEU A 421 -0.41 -12.65 -7.58
CA LEU A 421 -0.35 -11.21 -7.47
C LEU A 421 0.83 -10.80 -6.57
N TRP A 422 1.23 -9.53 -6.72
CA TRP A 422 2.14 -8.83 -5.83
C TRP A 422 1.63 -7.42 -5.55
N ASN A 423 1.67 -7.03 -4.29
CA ASN A 423 1.55 -5.63 -3.89
C ASN A 423 2.93 -5.16 -3.44
N PRO A 424 3.36 -3.96 -3.79
CA PRO A 424 4.65 -3.47 -3.32
C PRO A 424 4.66 -3.34 -1.79
N ASP A 425 5.74 -3.81 -1.18
CA ASP A 425 5.94 -3.71 0.27
C ASP A 425 6.25 -2.25 0.67
N TYR A 426 6.84 -1.47 -0.25
CA TYR A 426 7.06 -0.03 -0.13
C TYR A 426 7.07 0.63 -1.51
N GLN A 427 6.80 1.93 -1.56
CA GLN A 427 6.57 2.65 -2.81
C GLN A 427 7.89 3.15 -3.44
N ASP A 428 8.74 2.21 -3.82
CA ASP A 428 9.95 2.45 -4.62
C ASP A 428 10.20 1.28 -5.58
N THR A 429 10.77 1.58 -6.75
CA THR A 429 11.07 0.56 -7.78
C THR A 429 12.03 -0.52 -7.27
N LEU A 430 12.84 -0.22 -6.25
CA LEU A 430 13.74 -1.20 -5.64
C LEU A 430 13.01 -2.42 -5.04
N ASP A 431 11.72 -2.29 -4.71
CA ASP A 431 10.89 -3.41 -4.26
C ASP A 431 10.79 -4.53 -5.31
N TYR A 432 10.88 -4.17 -6.59
CA TYR A 432 10.79 -5.13 -7.70
C TYR A 432 12.10 -5.92 -7.94
N VAL A 433 13.17 -5.61 -7.21
CA VAL A 433 14.36 -6.49 -7.13
C VAL A 433 14.01 -7.84 -6.51
N GLU A 434 12.93 -7.93 -5.75
CA GLU A 434 12.41 -9.17 -5.20
C GLU A 434 11.96 -10.18 -6.27
N PHE A 435 11.72 -9.75 -7.50
CA PHE A 435 11.45 -10.61 -8.66
C PHE A 435 12.72 -11.15 -9.33
N LEU A 436 13.90 -10.61 -9.02
CA LEU A 436 15.17 -11.02 -9.59
C LEU A 436 15.75 -12.27 -8.90
N PRO A 437 16.83 -12.88 -9.43
CA PRO A 437 17.47 -14.03 -8.80
C PRO A 437 17.81 -13.78 -7.33
N GLU A 438 17.55 -14.79 -6.47
CA GLU A 438 17.69 -14.72 -5.00
C GLU A 438 16.77 -13.73 -4.29
N GLY A 439 15.96 -12.95 -5.01
CA GLY A 439 14.88 -12.15 -4.39
C GLY A 439 13.76 -13.05 -3.84
N VAL A 440 12.93 -12.51 -2.95
CA VAL A 440 11.85 -13.30 -2.29
C VAL A 440 10.92 -13.95 -3.32
N VAL A 441 10.52 -13.21 -4.38
CA VAL A 441 9.63 -13.73 -5.43
C VAL A 441 10.41 -14.56 -6.44
N GLY A 442 11.65 -14.18 -6.76
CA GLY A 442 12.57 -14.97 -7.58
C GLY A 442 12.77 -16.38 -7.01
N ASN A 443 12.99 -16.50 -5.70
CA ASN A 443 13.14 -17.79 -5.00
C ASN A 443 11.85 -18.65 -5.06
N ARG A 444 10.66 -18.04 -5.12
CA ARG A 444 9.39 -18.78 -5.30
C ARG A 444 9.27 -19.41 -6.70
N ALA A 445 10.02 -18.88 -7.66
CA ALA A 445 10.18 -19.45 -9.00
C ALA A 445 11.44 -20.33 -9.11
N ASN A 446 12.16 -20.59 -8.01
CA ASN A 446 13.48 -21.24 -7.99
C ASN A 446 14.48 -20.56 -8.96
N TRP A 447 14.40 -19.24 -9.09
CA TRP A 447 15.34 -18.44 -9.87
C TRP A 447 16.46 -17.95 -8.97
N THR A 448 17.63 -18.54 -9.16
CA THR A 448 18.79 -18.38 -8.27
C THR A 448 20.02 -17.96 -9.07
N ASP A 449 21.07 -17.57 -8.37
CA ASP A 449 22.37 -17.24 -8.99
C ASP A 449 22.94 -18.41 -9.81
N GLU A 450 22.58 -19.66 -9.49
CA GLU A 450 23.08 -20.84 -10.18
C GLU A 450 22.46 -21.05 -11.57
N ASN A 451 21.23 -20.59 -11.78
CA ASN A 451 20.47 -20.80 -13.01
C ASN A 451 20.10 -19.50 -13.77
N ALA A 452 20.51 -18.35 -13.25
CA ALA A 452 20.34 -17.05 -13.90
C ALA A 452 21.52 -16.69 -14.81
N ASP A 453 21.28 -15.85 -15.82
CA ASP A 453 22.32 -15.32 -16.67
C ASP A 453 23.14 -14.26 -15.93
N GLN A 454 24.45 -14.16 -16.26
CA GLN A 454 25.35 -13.20 -15.62
C GLN A 454 24.88 -11.74 -15.82
N GLU A 455 24.23 -11.43 -16.94
CA GLU A 455 23.73 -10.09 -17.25
C GLU A 455 22.72 -9.61 -16.20
N ILE A 456 21.73 -10.41 -15.86
CA ILE A 456 20.71 -10.02 -14.87
C ILE A 456 21.29 -9.97 -13.44
N LEU A 457 22.29 -10.82 -13.13
CA LEU A 457 23.00 -10.76 -11.86
C LEU A 457 23.79 -9.47 -11.71
N ASP A 458 24.49 -9.03 -12.74
CA ASP A 458 25.25 -7.78 -12.75
C ASP A 458 24.32 -6.56 -12.61
N LEU A 459 23.18 -6.56 -13.31
CA LEU A 459 22.16 -5.51 -13.22
C LEU A 459 21.53 -5.45 -11.82
N ARG A 460 21.13 -6.61 -11.27
CA ARG A 460 20.59 -6.74 -9.90
C ARG A 460 21.55 -6.16 -8.86
N ASP A 461 22.81 -6.56 -8.91
CA ASP A 461 23.82 -6.14 -7.94
C ASP A 461 24.15 -4.65 -8.07
N ALA A 462 24.12 -4.12 -9.29
CA ALA A 462 24.32 -2.69 -9.54
C ALA A 462 23.14 -1.85 -8.98
N VAL A 463 21.89 -2.22 -9.28
CA VAL A 463 20.72 -1.42 -8.91
C VAL A 463 20.47 -1.38 -7.39
N LYS A 464 20.88 -2.43 -6.66
CA LYS A 464 20.75 -2.51 -5.20
C LYS A 464 21.53 -1.45 -4.44
N VAL A 465 22.57 -0.89 -5.04
CA VAL A 465 23.49 0.07 -4.38
C VAL A 465 23.56 1.42 -5.09
N GLU A 466 22.91 1.56 -6.24
CA GLU A 466 22.96 2.81 -7.02
C GLU A 466 22.08 3.89 -6.36
N THR A 467 22.67 5.02 -6.03
CA THR A 467 22.03 6.14 -5.35
C THR A 467 21.71 7.32 -6.27
N ASP A 468 22.31 7.37 -7.47
CA ASP A 468 21.94 8.35 -8.48
C ASP A 468 20.62 7.94 -9.14
N PRO A 469 19.53 8.72 -9.01
CA PRO A 469 18.22 8.33 -9.48
C PRO A 469 18.13 8.15 -11.00
N ASP A 470 18.89 8.92 -11.78
CA ASP A 470 18.88 8.81 -13.25
C ASP A 470 19.58 7.52 -13.69
N VAL A 471 20.71 7.18 -13.07
CA VAL A 471 21.44 5.94 -13.33
C VAL A 471 20.60 4.74 -12.87
N ARG A 472 19.97 4.82 -11.71
CA ARG A 472 19.10 3.77 -11.17
C ARG A 472 17.92 3.50 -12.09
N ASN A 473 17.27 4.54 -12.61
CA ASN A 473 16.16 4.41 -13.54
C ASN A 473 16.60 3.72 -14.85
N GLU A 474 17.80 3.99 -15.36
CA GLU A 474 18.33 3.31 -16.54
C GLU A 474 18.63 1.83 -16.26
N LEU A 475 19.19 1.50 -15.10
CA LEU A 475 19.39 0.10 -14.69
C LEU A 475 18.06 -0.65 -14.60
N PHE A 476 17.02 -0.05 -14.03
CA PHE A 476 15.67 -0.67 -14.02
C PHE A 476 15.09 -0.80 -15.42
N ARG A 477 15.39 0.13 -16.31
CA ARG A 477 15.00 0.01 -17.73
C ARG A 477 15.66 -1.22 -18.38
N GLU A 478 16.96 -1.41 -18.18
CA GLU A 478 17.70 -2.57 -18.70
C GLU A 478 17.17 -3.89 -18.10
N ILE A 479 16.91 -3.93 -16.79
CA ILE A 479 16.27 -5.08 -16.11
C ILE A 479 14.94 -5.42 -16.77
N GLN A 480 14.05 -4.45 -16.96
CA GLN A 480 12.74 -4.67 -17.55
C GLN A 480 12.81 -5.16 -18.99
N ILE A 481 13.77 -4.65 -19.80
CA ILE A 481 14.00 -5.13 -21.16
C ILE A 481 14.44 -6.61 -21.14
N TYR A 482 15.34 -6.98 -20.23
CA TYR A 482 15.74 -8.37 -20.03
C TYR A 482 14.52 -9.25 -19.63
N GLU A 483 13.70 -8.80 -18.68
CA GLU A 483 12.52 -9.54 -18.21
C GLU A 483 11.44 -9.76 -19.28
N MET A 484 11.33 -8.88 -20.28
CA MET A 484 10.42 -9.10 -21.41
C MET A 484 10.82 -10.30 -22.26
N GLU A 485 12.11 -10.58 -22.38
CA GLU A 485 12.64 -11.66 -23.24
C GLU A 485 13.01 -12.92 -22.44
N SER A 486 13.29 -12.80 -21.15
CA SER A 486 13.84 -13.85 -20.29
C SER A 486 13.24 -13.82 -18.89
N GLY A 487 13.54 -14.87 -18.10
CA GLY A 487 13.11 -14.95 -16.69
C GLY A 487 11.74 -15.58 -16.49
N PRO A 488 11.37 -15.85 -15.21
CA PRO A 488 10.25 -16.72 -14.87
C PRO A 488 8.89 -16.02 -14.81
N PHE A 489 8.77 -14.71 -15.05
CA PHE A 489 7.54 -13.97 -14.78
C PHE A 489 6.94 -13.37 -16.07
N VAL A 490 5.61 -13.34 -16.14
CA VAL A 490 4.84 -12.67 -17.19
C VAL A 490 3.88 -11.69 -16.53
N PRO A 491 4.11 -10.37 -16.62
CA PRO A 491 3.14 -9.39 -16.11
C PRO A 491 1.87 -9.48 -16.95
N LEU A 492 0.70 -9.58 -16.31
CA LEU A 492 -0.56 -9.63 -17.03
C LEU A 492 -1.26 -8.27 -17.05
N PHE A 493 -1.47 -7.70 -15.85
CA PHE A 493 -2.09 -6.38 -15.71
C PHE A 493 -2.03 -5.88 -14.25
N GLN A 494 -2.24 -4.57 -14.12
CA GLN A 494 -2.58 -3.89 -12.86
C GLN A 494 -4.09 -3.71 -12.82
N PRO A 495 -4.82 -4.29 -11.85
CA PRO A 495 -6.29 -4.13 -11.77
C PRO A 495 -6.69 -2.67 -11.52
N GLY A 496 -7.86 -2.30 -11.99
CA GLY A 496 -8.48 -1.02 -11.63
C GLY A 496 -9.01 -1.03 -10.21
N VAL A 497 -8.84 0.08 -9.50
CA VAL A 497 -9.49 0.37 -8.22
C VAL A 497 -10.55 1.45 -8.42
N HIS A 498 -11.66 1.32 -7.69
CA HIS A 498 -12.82 2.18 -7.87
C HIS A 498 -13.35 2.65 -6.54
N PHE A 499 -13.66 3.93 -6.49
CA PHE A 499 -14.19 4.62 -5.32
C PHE A 499 -15.45 5.39 -5.74
N ALA A 500 -16.42 5.48 -4.84
CA ALA A 500 -17.58 6.31 -5.05
C ALA A 500 -17.82 7.19 -3.81
N TYR A 501 -18.22 8.44 -4.00
CA TYR A 501 -18.34 9.41 -2.92
C TYR A 501 -19.46 10.40 -3.17
N ASP A 502 -19.95 11.07 -2.12
CA ASP A 502 -20.87 12.20 -2.24
C ASP A 502 -20.27 13.25 -3.18
N ALA A 503 -21.00 13.66 -4.22
CA ALA A 503 -20.49 14.57 -5.26
C ALA A 503 -20.03 15.93 -4.73
N ASN A 504 -20.43 16.33 -3.50
CA ASN A 504 -19.96 17.55 -2.85
C ASN A 504 -18.66 17.33 -2.05
N LEU A 505 -18.20 16.07 -1.86
CA LEU A 505 -16.93 15.78 -1.19
C LEU A 505 -15.77 16.14 -2.10
N GLN A 506 -14.86 16.96 -1.60
CA GLN A 506 -13.68 17.44 -2.31
C GLN A 506 -12.40 16.88 -1.69
N GLY A 507 -11.30 16.89 -2.46
CA GLY A 507 -9.96 16.53 -1.97
C GLY A 507 -9.64 15.04 -2.04
N PHE A 508 -10.53 14.20 -2.61
CA PHE A 508 -10.27 12.77 -2.75
C PHE A 508 -9.24 12.48 -3.87
N ASN A 509 -8.17 11.79 -3.50
CA ASN A 509 -7.20 11.18 -4.41
C ASN A 509 -6.90 9.76 -3.90
N TYR A 510 -6.63 8.84 -4.82
CA TYR A 510 -6.08 7.53 -4.48
C TYR A 510 -4.55 7.63 -4.30
N HIS A 511 -4.03 6.91 -3.31
CA HIS A 511 -2.60 6.78 -3.07
C HIS A 511 -2.24 5.33 -2.79
N GLY A 512 -1.17 4.83 -3.43
CA GLY A 512 -0.73 3.45 -3.28
C GLY A 512 -0.38 3.05 -1.85
N GLN A 513 0.28 3.96 -1.10
CA GLN A 513 0.72 3.69 0.27
C GLN A 513 -0.41 3.63 1.30
N TRP A 514 -1.40 4.54 1.24
CA TRP A 514 -2.43 4.69 2.29
C TRP A 514 -3.87 4.77 1.75
N ARG A 515 -4.09 4.39 0.51
CA ARG A 515 -5.37 4.39 -0.21
C ARG A 515 -5.99 5.78 -0.41
N ALA A 516 -6.12 6.58 0.64
CA ALA A 516 -6.58 7.98 0.59
C ALA A 516 -6.07 8.77 1.81
N ASP A 517 -5.84 10.06 1.64
CA ASP A 517 -5.58 10.99 2.75
C ASP A 517 -6.92 11.62 3.19
N LEU A 518 -7.50 11.08 4.27
CA LEU A 518 -8.79 11.56 4.81
C LEU A 518 -8.70 12.97 5.40
N THR A 519 -7.50 13.46 5.70
CA THR A 519 -7.26 14.78 6.29
C THR A 519 -7.51 15.92 5.32
N LEU A 520 -7.41 15.63 4.01
CA LEU A 520 -7.61 16.58 2.91
C LEU A 520 -9.08 16.69 2.47
N LEU A 521 -9.95 15.82 2.98
CA LEU A 521 -11.34 15.76 2.56
C LEU A 521 -12.16 16.88 3.20
N GLY A 522 -13.10 17.45 2.44
CA GLY A 522 -14.04 18.46 2.93
C GLY A 522 -15.24 18.63 2.03
N PHE A 523 -16.27 19.31 2.52
CA PHE A 523 -17.40 19.75 1.70
C PHE A 523 -17.24 21.24 1.31
N GLU A 524 -17.67 21.60 0.08
CA GLU A 524 -17.75 23.00 -0.35
C GLU A 524 -18.74 23.82 0.49
#